data_ddc8eb890c064fae862b8d4dba24f4f2
#
_entry.id   ddc8eb890c064fae862b8d4dba24f4f2
#
_cell.length_a   1.000
_cell.length_b   1.000
_cell.length_c   1.000
_cell.angle_alpha   90.00
_cell.angle_beta   90.00
_cell.angle_gamma   90.00
#
_symmetry.space_group_name_H-M   'P 1'
#
loop_
_entity.id
_entity.type
_entity.pdbx_description
1 polymer ?
#
loop_
_entity_poly.entity_id
_entity_poly.type
_entity_poly.pdbx_seq_one_letter_code
_entity_poly.pdbx_strand_id
1 'polypeptide(L)'
;LNSIYIGGGTPTTLEPYQLDRLIRKIRCSFDLGDCLEFTVEAGRPDSITEEKLLVLRKNGISRISINPQTMKQKTLDLIGRHHTVEQTIESFRMARKLGFDNINMDLIMGLPEEDLADVRNTMEILKELDPDNITIHSLAIKRAARLNIFKDRYESMMMVNTQEHMDLCAEYCHQMGLSPYYLYRQKGMAGNMENVGYAKPGKAGVYNVLIMEERQTIVACGAGASTKRVWPQPNADGTHRIERCENVKDVGLYMKRIDEMIARKQQLFSEK
;
A
#
# COMPACT_ATOMS: atom_id res chain seq x y z
N LEU A 1 -1.24 -1.45 -20.59
CA LEU A 1 -1.65 -1.30 -19.19
C LEU A 1 -1.39 0.12 -18.70
N ASN A 2 -2.34 0.72 -17.96
CA ASN A 2 -2.15 2.07 -17.41
C ASN A 2 -1.37 2.09 -16.10
N SER A 3 -1.50 1.05 -15.28
CA SER A 3 -0.72 0.91 -14.05
C SER A 3 -0.44 -0.54 -13.71
N ILE A 4 0.65 -0.75 -12.98
CA ILE A 4 1.04 -2.04 -12.41
C ILE A 4 1.38 -1.82 -10.95
N TYR A 5 0.86 -2.70 -10.09
CA TYR A 5 1.09 -2.63 -8.67
C TYR A 5 1.49 -4.01 -8.12
N ILE A 6 2.70 -4.11 -7.60
CA ILE A 6 3.18 -5.31 -6.92
C ILE A 6 3.11 -5.04 -5.41
N GLY A 7 2.11 -5.61 -4.78
CA GLY A 7 1.84 -5.47 -3.36
C GLY A 7 1.41 -6.78 -2.72
N GLY A 8 0.92 -6.67 -1.47
CA GLY A 8 0.48 -7.81 -0.68
C GLY A 8 1.64 -8.60 -0.08
N GLY A 9 1.58 -8.89 1.21
CA GLY A 9 2.74 -9.38 1.94
C GLY A 9 3.87 -8.33 1.93
N THR A 10 5.05 -8.73 1.52
CA THR A 10 6.20 -7.81 1.37
C THR A 10 7.00 -8.23 0.13
N PRO A 11 6.85 -7.59 -1.03
CA PRO A 11 7.56 -7.94 -2.26
C PRO A 11 9.08 -8.00 -2.11
N THR A 12 9.65 -7.15 -1.25
CA THR A 12 11.09 -7.13 -0.96
C THR A 12 11.59 -8.30 -0.08
N THR A 13 10.73 -9.24 0.28
CA THR A 13 11.20 -10.55 0.80
C THR A 13 11.77 -11.43 -0.29
N LEU A 14 11.44 -11.16 -1.56
CA LEU A 14 12.07 -11.80 -2.71
C LEU A 14 13.54 -11.41 -2.81
N GLU A 15 14.37 -12.37 -3.23
CA GLU A 15 15.77 -12.10 -3.55
C GLU A 15 15.90 -11.21 -4.80
N PRO A 16 16.99 -10.45 -4.96
CA PRO A 16 17.18 -9.55 -6.09
C PRO A 16 16.92 -10.20 -7.46
N TYR A 17 17.42 -11.41 -7.67
CA TYR A 17 17.22 -12.14 -8.93
C TYR A 17 15.75 -12.56 -9.15
N GLN A 18 15.01 -12.83 -8.07
CA GLN A 18 13.58 -13.17 -8.14
C GLN A 18 12.74 -11.94 -8.50
N LEU A 19 13.05 -10.77 -7.91
CA LEU A 19 12.44 -9.49 -8.28
C LEU A 19 12.69 -9.16 -9.77
N ASP A 20 13.93 -9.26 -10.21
CA ASP A 20 14.29 -9.03 -11.62
C ASP A 20 13.52 -9.96 -12.56
N ARG A 21 13.47 -11.25 -12.23
CA ARG A 21 12.74 -12.26 -13.01
C ARG A 21 11.24 -11.98 -13.09
N LEU A 22 10.62 -11.62 -11.96
CA LEU A 22 9.20 -11.28 -11.90
C LEU A 22 8.88 -10.05 -12.76
N ILE A 23 9.63 -8.97 -12.57
CA ILE A 23 9.37 -7.71 -13.27
C ILE A 23 9.61 -7.88 -14.77
N ARG A 24 10.68 -8.57 -15.19
CA ARG A 24 10.91 -8.88 -16.60
C ARG A 24 9.80 -9.73 -17.20
N LYS A 25 9.29 -10.74 -16.45
CA LYS A 25 8.16 -11.54 -16.92
C LYS A 25 6.93 -10.69 -17.17
N ILE A 26 6.62 -9.74 -16.29
CA ILE A 26 5.52 -8.78 -16.48
C ILE A 26 5.76 -7.97 -17.76
N ARG A 27 6.95 -7.38 -17.92
CA ARG A 27 7.31 -6.56 -19.09
C ARG A 27 7.24 -7.31 -20.41
N CYS A 28 7.60 -8.59 -20.41
CA CYS A 28 7.52 -9.43 -21.61
C CYS A 28 6.10 -9.95 -21.89
N SER A 29 5.18 -9.87 -20.91
CA SER A 29 3.83 -10.42 -21.04
C SER A 29 2.78 -9.37 -21.39
N PHE A 30 3.08 -8.08 -21.16
CA PHE A 30 2.13 -6.99 -21.34
C PHE A 30 2.77 -5.83 -22.11
N ASP A 31 1.97 -5.15 -22.92
CA ASP A 31 2.36 -3.86 -23.47
C ASP A 31 2.29 -2.79 -22.40
N LEU A 32 3.43 -2.12 -22.17
CA LEU A 32 3.60 -1.07 -21.16
C LEU A 32 3.83 0.32 -21.79
N GLY A 33 3.56 0.49 -23.08
CA GLY A 33 3.73 1.77 -23.78
C GLY A 33 2.96 2.91 -23.12
N ASP A 34 1.74 2.63 -22.62
CA ASP A 34 0.87 3.60 -21.96
C ASP A 34 0.90 3.48 -20.42
N CYS A 35 1.91 2.79 -19.85
CA CYS A 35 1.99 2.56 -18.41
C CYS A 35 2.45 3.82 -17.68
N LEU A 36 1.53 4.47 -16.98
CA LEU A 36 1.76 5.70 -16.23
C LEU A 36 2.48 5.45 -14.90
N GLU A 37 2.27 4.28 -14.29
CA GLU A 37 2.83 3.94 -13.00
C GLU A 37 3.15 2.45 -12.88
N PHE A 38 4.35 2.16 -12.42
CA PHE A 38 4.75 0.82 -12.00
C PHE A 38 5.22 0.90 -10.55
N THR A 39 4.36 0.49 -9.62
CA THR A 39 4.61 0.55 -8.17
C THR A 39 5.05 -0.80 -7.63
N VAL A 40 6.00 -0.78 -6.70
CA VAL A 40 6.38 -1.91 -5.84
C VAL A 40 6.28 -1.48 -4.37
N GLU A 41 5.50 -2.20 -3.57
CA GLU A 41 5.54 -2.08 -2.12
C GLU A 41 6.86 -2.65 -1.60
N ALA A 42 7.85 -1.79 -1.35
CA ALA A 42 9.04 -2.18 -0.62
C ALA A 42 8.68 -2.52 0.85
N GLY A 43 7.59 -1.94 1.34
CA GLY A 43 6.80 -2.32 2.52
C GLY A 43 7.59 -2.22 3.82
N ARG A 44 8.39 -3.23 4.13
CA ARG A 44 9.11 -3.34 5.41
C ARG A 44 10.55 -2.88 5.26
N PRO A 45 10.98 -1.84 6.00
CA PRO A 45 12.37 -1.34 5.97
C PRO A 45 13.45 -2.42 6.18
N ASP A 46 13.20 -3.38 7.07
CA ASP A 46 14.11 -4.49 7.36
C ASP A 46 14.33 -5.47 6.19
N SER A 47 13.50 -5.41 5.16
CA SER A 47 13.62 -6.24 3.94
C SER A 47 14.22 -5.48 2.75
N ILE A 48 14.49 -4.18 2.89
CA ILE A 48 15.03 -3.33 1.84
C ILE A 48 16.56 -3.40 1.87
N THR A 49 17.16 -3.65 0.71
CA THR A 49 18.61 -3.60 0.49
C THR A 49 18.93 -2.75 -0.72
N GLU A 50 20.14 -2.22 -0.78
CA GLU A 50 20.61 -1.43 -1.93
C GLU A 50 20.51 -2.23 -3.22
N GLU A 51 20.90 -3.52 -3.20
CA GLU A 51 20.82 -4.40 -4.37
C GLU A 51 19.38 -4.56 -4.88
N LYS A 52 18.40 -4.74 -3.98
CA LYS A 52 16.99 -4.82 -4.36
C LYS A 52 16.49 -3.51 -4.98
N LEU A 53 16.84 -2.38 -4.38
CA LEU A 53 16.47 -1.07 -4.92
C LEU A 53 17.10 -0.82 -6.30
N LEU A 54 18.36 -1.21 -6.51
CA LEU A 54 19.02 -1.15 -7.82
C LEU A 54 18.29 -1.99 -8.86
N VAL A 55 17.86 -3.20 -8.49
CA VAL A 55 17.05 -4.07 -9.37
C VAL A 55 15.74 -3.39 -9.76
N LEU A 56 15.03 -2.80 -8.79
CA LEU A 56 13.80 -2.06 -9.06
C LEU A 56 14.04 -0.88 -10.02
N ARG A 57 15.08 -0.06 -9.76
CA ARG A 57 15.44 1.06 -10.64
C ARG A 57 15.80 0.62 -12.05
N LYS A 58 16.66 -0.38 -12.18
CA LYS A 58 17.08 -0.96 -13.48
C LYS A 58 15.87 -1.43 -14.30
N ASN A 59 14.86 -1.96 -13.65
CA ASN A 59 13.64 -2.42 -14.29
C ASN A 59 12.57 -1.34 -14.47
N GLY A 60 12.88 -0.06 -14.22
CA GLY A 60 11.99 1.08 -14.48
C GLY A 60 10.79 1.14 -13.55
N ILE A 61 10.95 0.71 -12.30
CA ILE A 61 9.91 0.95 -11.26
C ILE A 61 9.86 2.45 -11.01
N SER A 62 8.69 3.03 -11.18
CA SER A 62 8.48 4.48 -11.08
C SER A 62 8.10 4.95 -9.67
N ARG A 63 7.51 4.06 -8.85
CA ARG A 63 7.05 4.37 -7.51
C ARG A 63 7.33 3.21 -6.55
N ILE A 64 7.75 3.53 -5.33
CA ILE A 64 7.88 2.56 -4.25
C ILE A 64 7.15 3.03 -3.01
N SER A 65 6.82 2.10 -2.11
CA SER A 65 6.25 2.42 -0.82
C SER A 65 7.14 1.87 0.29
N ILE A 66 7.57 2.74 1.22
CA ILE A 66 8.32 2.40 2.42
C ILE A 66 7.42 2.71 3.61
N ASN A 67 6.99 1.69 4.37
CA ASN A 67 5.85 1.82 5.28
C ASN A 67 6.30 1.78 6.75
N PRO A 68 6.58 2.95 7.38
CA PRO A 68 6.99 3.01 8.78
C PRO A 68 5.87 2.58 9.73
N GLN A 69 4.62 2.88 9.42
CA GLN A 69 3.44 2.80 10.27
C GLN A 69 3.42 3.87 11.37
N THR A 70 4.53 4.06 12.07
CA THR A 70 4.84 5.11 13.06
C THR A 70 6.35 5.30 13.15
N MET A 71 6.79 6.42 13.69
CA MET A 71 8.20 6.67 14.02
C MET A 71 8.45 6.60 15.54
N LYS A 72 7.63 5.84 16.28
CA LYS A 72 7.81 5.53 17.70
C LYS A 72 8.23 4.08 17.89
N GLN A 73 9.51 3.86 18.26
CA GLN A 73 10.08 2.51 18.37
C GLN A 73 9.28 1.61 19.31
N LYS A 74 8.88 2.11 20.50
CA LYS A 74 8.08 1.36 21.47
C LYS A 74 6.78 0.82 20.85
N THR A 75 6.12 1.62 20.02
CA THR A 75 4.89 1.20 19.32
C THR A 75 5.18 0.16 18.23
N LEU A 76 6.25 0.31 17.46
CA LEU A 76 6.68 -0.69 16.48
C LEU A 76 6.89 -2.06 17.13
N ASP A 77 7.62 -2.10 18.24
CA ASP A 77 7.87 -3.32 19.03
C ASP A 77 6.56 -3.92 19.53
N LEU A 78 5.65 -3.08 20.04
CA LEU A 78 4.35 -3.48 20.57
C LEU A 78 3.45 -4.14 19.51
N ILE A 79 3.39 -3.55 18.31
CA ILE A 79 2.58 -4.10 17.20
C ILE A 79 3.29 -5.22 16.43
N GLY A 80 4.50 -5.62 16.86
CA GLY A 80 5.27 -6.72 16.30
C GLY A 80 5.89 -6.41 14.94
N ARG A 81 6.26 -5.17 14.73
CA ARG A 81 7.16 -4.78 13.64
C ARG A 81 8.61 -5.05 14.07
N HIS A 82 9.40 -5.59 13.15
CA HIS A 82 10.78 -5.98 13.43
C HIS A 82 11.80 -4.95 12.96
N HIS A 83 11.38 -3.94 12.18
CA HIS A 83 12.24 -2.84 11.75
C HIS A 83 12.32 -1.75 12.82
N THR A 84 13.41 -0.99 12.78
CA THR A 84 13.58 0.19 13.62
C THR A 84 13.25 1.48 12.88
N VAL A 85 13.10 2.56 13.65
CA VAL A 85 12.95 3.92 13.11
C VAL A 85 14.14 4.29 12.25
N GLU A 86 15.36 3.99 12.72
CA GLU A 86 16.62 4.23 11.99
C GLU A 86 16.64 3.50 10.66
N GLN A 87 16.27 2.21 10.64
CA GLN A 87 16.16 1.44 9.38
C GLN A 87 15.19 2.06 8.40
N THR A 88 14.09 2.64 8.87
CA THR A 88 13.15 3.36 8.02
C THR A 88 13.80 4.57 7.37
N ILE A 89 14.49 5.40 8.18
CA ILE A 89 15.19 6.59 7.72
C ILE A 89 16.31 6.23 6.72
N GLU A 90 17.09 5.21 7.04
CA GLU A 90 18.18 4.73 6.18
C GLU A 90 17.66 4.19 4.84
N SER A 91 16.60 3.37 4.87
CA SER A 91 15.98 2.84 3.66
C SER A 91 15.42 3.94 2.76
N PHE A 92 14.80 4.96 3.36
CA PHE A 92 14.29 6.12 2.61
C PHE A 92 15.43 6.91 1.96
N ARG A 93 16.47 7.24 2.74
CA ARG A 93 17.65 7.98 2.23
C ARG A 93 18.38 7.20 1.13
N MET A 94 18.53 5.89 1.31
CA MET A 94 19.08 4.99 0.29
C MET A 94 18.27 5.03 -0.99
N ALA A 95 16.95 4.91 -0.91
CA ALA A 95 16.08 5.00 -2.06
C ALA A 95 16.20 6.34 -2.80
N ARG A 96 16.24 7.47 -2.06
CA ARG A 96 16.49 8.80 -2.64
C ARG A 96 17.84 8.87 -3.34
N LYS A 97 18.92 8.40 -2.71
CA LYS A 97 20.28 8.36 -3.30
C LYS A 97 20.31 7.57 -4.61
N LEU A 98 19.52 6.51 -4.72
CA LEU A 98 19.40 5.69 -5.92
C LEU A 98 18.45 6.30 -6.97
N GLY A 99 17.91 7.50 -6.73
CA GLY A 99 17.12 8.27 -7.69
C GLY A 99 15.63 7.94 -7.71
N PHE A 100 15.07 7.32 -6.67
CA PHE A 100 13.61 7.24 -6.53
C PHE A 100 13.06 8.61 -6.18
N ASP A 101 12.18 9.13 -7.01
CA ASP A 101 11.56 10.45 -6.91
C ASP A 101 10.02 10.37 -6.73
N ASN A 102 9.51 9.18 -6.44
CA ASN A 102 8.13 8.94 -6.05
C ASN A 102 8.09 7.85 -4.96
N ILE A 103 8.25 8.29 -3.70
CA ILE A 103 8.28 7.43 -2.51
C ILE A 103 7.06 7.74 -1.65
N ASN A 104 6.22 6.72 -1.42
CA ASN A 104 5.11 6.78 -0.49
C ASN A 104 5.52 6.25 0.89
N MET A 105 4.98 6.86 1.95
CA MET A 105 5.14 6.38 3.32
C MET A 105 3.75 6.22 3.96
N ASP A 106 3.45 4.99 4.45
CA ASP A 106 2.18 4.71 5.13
C ASP A 106 2.31 4.88 6.63
N LEU A 107 1.37 5.60 7.23
CA LEU A 107 1.19 5.77 8.66
C LEU A 107 -0.13 5.17 9.12
N ILE A 108 -0.20 4.77 10.39
CA ILE A 108 -1.44 4.30 11.02
C ILE A 108 -1.72 5.15 12.25
N MET A 109 -2.86 5.80 12.27
CA MET A 109 -3.38 6.56 13.43
C MET A 109 -4.23 5.66 14.32
N GLY A 110 -4.14 5.88 15.62
CA GLY A 110 -4.83 5.08 16.63
C GLY A 110 -4.08 3.82 17.04
N LEU A 111 -2.76 3.78 16.83
CA LEU A 111 -1.92 2.69 17.33
C LEU A 111 -1.91 2.69 18.88
N PRO A 112 -1.70 1.50 19.50
CA PRO A 112 -1.66 1.39 20.95
C PRO A 112 -0.62 2.30 21.59
N GLU A 113 -1.01 2.98 22.67
CA GLU A 113 -0.15 3.86 23.46
C GLU A 113 0.47 5.04 22.68
N GLU A 114 -0.19 5.47 21.61
CA GLU A 114 0.16 6.71 20.91
C GLU A 114 -0.85 7.81 21.22
N ASP A 115 -0.31 8.99 21.51
CA ASP A 115 -1.05 10.22 21.70
C ASP A 115 -0.71 11.24 20.58
N LEU A 116 -1.30 12.43 20.69
CA LEU A 116 -1.10 13.51 19.72
C LEU A 116 0.37 13.97 19.64
N ALA A 117 1.13 13.89 20.75
CA ALA A 117 2.54 14.27 20.75
C ALA A 117 3.39 13.24 19.97
N ASP A 118 3.07 11.96 20.07
CA ASP A 118 3.70 10.90 19.29
C ASP A 118 3.45 11.05 17.79
N VAL A 119 2.20 11.37 17.42
CA VAL A 119 1.83 11.66 16.03
C VAL A 119 2.60 12.88 15.52
N ARG A 120 2.69 13.95 16.33
CA ARG A 120 3.47 15.15 15.99
C ARG A 120 4.94 14.79 15.74
N ASN A 121 5.58 14.07 16.65
CA ASN A 121 6.96 13.62 16.48
C ASN A 121 7.16 12.80 15.20
N THR A 122 6.22 11.88 14.90
CA THR A 122 6.24 11.11 13.65
C THR A 122 6.18 12.03 12.43
N MET A 123 5.28 13.01 12.42
CA MET A 123 5.13 13.95 11.30
C MET A 123 6.33 14.88 11.14
N GLU A 124 7.00 15.32 12.24
CA GLU A 124 8.25 16.09 12.18
C GLU A 124 9.35 15.29 11.47
N ILE A 125 9.53 14.02 11.82
CA ILE A 125 10.53 13.16 11.18
C ILE A 125 10.21 12.98 9.68
N LEU A 126 8.93 12.75 9.33
CA LEU A 126 8.53 12.63 7.93
C LEU A 126 8.75 13.95 7.16
N LYS A 127 8.52 15.10 7.81
CA LYS A 127 8.78 16.42 7.20
C LYS A 127 10.26 16.60 6.85
N GLU A 128 11.18 16.12 7.70
CA GLU A 128 12.62 16.14 7.40
C GLU A 128 13.00 15.18 6.27
N LEU A 129 12.30 14.05 6.13
CA LEU A 129 12.53 13.09 5.04
C LEU A 129 11.97 13.59 3.71
N ASP A 130 10.92 14.39 3.74
CA ASP A 130 10.23 14.98 2.58
C ASP A 130 9.78 13.94 1.54
N PRO A 131 8.89 13.00 1.91
CA PRO A 131 8.36 12.02 0.97
C PRO A 131 7.48 12.67 -0.10
N ASP A 132 7.26 11.95 -1.20
CA ASP A 132 6.40 12.42 -2.30
C ASP A 132 4.93 12.14 -2.05
N ASN A 133 4.66 11.13 -1.23
CA ASN A 133 3.32 10.74 -0.82
C ASN A 133 3.34 10.31 0.66
N ILE A 134 2.23 10.55 1.33
CA ILE A 134 1.92 10.00 2.65
C ILE A 134 0.51 9.43 2.61
N THR A 135 0.34 8.20 3.08
CA THR A 135 -0.99 7.62 3.30
C THR A 135 -1.25 7.53 4.79
N ILE A 136 -2.27 8.21 5.26
CA ILE A 136 -2.71 8.17 6.65
C ILE A 136 -3.84 7.14 6.76
N HIS A 137 -3.56 6.03 7.43
CA HIS A 137 -4.54 4.99 7.73
C HIS A 137 -5.09 5.18 9.13
N SER A 138 -6.39 4.99 9.30
CA SER A 138 -6.98 4.81 10.63
C SER A 138 -6.94 3.33 10.98
N LEU A 139 -6.51 3.01 12.19
CA LEU A 139 -6.41 1.63 12.65
C LEU A 139 -7.74 0.90 12.49
N ALA A 140 -7.73 -0.21 11.77
CA ALA A 140 -8.88 -1.10 11.62
C ALA A 140 -8.58 -2.46 12.27
N ILE A 141 -9.28 -2.80 13.35
CA ILE A 141 -9.10 -4.07 14.04
C ILE A 141 -9.89 -5.15 13.30
N LYS A 142 -9.20 -5.94 12.49
CA LYS A 142 -9.80 -7.09 11.78
C LYS A 142 -9.75 -8.35 12.66
N ARG A 143 -10.73 -9.27 12.50
CA ARG A 143 -10.81 -10.51 13.31
C ARG A 143 -9.52 -11.34 13.35
N ALA A 144 -8.77 -11.35 12.24
CA ALA A 144 -7.49 -12.07 12.13
C ALA A 144 -6.26 -11.22 12.46
N ALA A 145 -6.44 -9.95 12.85
CA ALA A 145 -5.31 -9.11 13.22
C ALA A 145 -4.72 -9.55 14.57
N ARG A 146 -3.39 -9.41 14.71
CA ARG A 146 -2.69 -9.74 15.96
C ARG A 146 -3.30 -9.02 17.17
N LEU A 147 -3.70 -7.77 17.02
CA LEU A 147 -4.39 -7.01 18.05
C LEU A 147 -5.70 -7.64 18.52
N ASN A 148 -6.43 -8.32 17.62
CA ASN A 148 -7.67 -8.99 17.98
C ASN A 148 -7.44 -10.41 18.54
N ILE A 149 -6.39 -11.11 18.08
CA ILE A 149 -6.01 -12.44 18.58
C ILE A 149 -5.51 -12.35 20.03
N PHE A 150 -4.79 -11.28 20.36
CA PHE A 150 -4.28 -11.01 21.71
C PHE A 150 -5.09 -9.90 22.42
N LYS A 151 -6.42 -9.93 22.26
CA LYS A 151 -7.33 -8.89 22.73
C LYS A 151 -7.10 -8.55 24.20
N ASP A 152 -6.99 -9.56 25.07
CA ASP A 152 -6.78 -9.38 26.51
C ASP A 152 -5.50 -8.58 26.83
N ARG A 153 -4.48 -8.68 25.99
CA ARG A 153 -3.23 -7.91 26.13
C ARG A 153 -3.39 -6.45 25.75
N TYR A 154 -4.32 -6.14 24.84
CA TYR A 154 -4.53 -4.79 24.30
C TYR A 154 -5.78 -4.10 24.86
N GLU A 155 -6.65 -4.83 25.60
CA GLU A 155 -7.89 -4.24 26.18
C GLU A 155 -7.64 -3.09 27.15
N SER A 156 -6.50 -3.10 27.85
CA SER A 156 -6.11 -2.03 28.78
C SER A 156 -5.32 -0.91 28.11
N MET A 157 -4.99 -1.03 26.83
CA MET A 157 -4.18 -0.04 26.13
C MET A 157 -5.07 1.03 25.49
N MET A 158 -4.63 2.28 25.63
CA MET A 158 -5.28 3.40 24.96
C MET A 158 -5.03 3.29 23.45
N MET A 159 -6.11 3.20 22.66
CA MET A 159 -6.10 3.24 21.21
C MET A 159 -7.06 4.35 20.77
N VAL A 160 -6.52 5.54 20.55
CA VAL A 160 -7.32 6.74 20.28
C VAL A 160 -6.97 7.29 18.90
N ASN A 161 -7.96 7.32 18.02
CA ASN A 161 -7.88 8.12 16.79
C ASN A 161 -9.02 9.14 16.83
N THR A 162 -8.68 10.41 16.85
CA THR A 162 -9.62 11.53 16.89
C THR A 162 -9.46 12.40 15.64
N GLN A 163 -10.42 13.31 15.43
CA GLN A 163 -10.30 14.32 14.37
C GLN A 163 -9.02 15.15 14.52
N GLU A 164 -8.60 15.45 15.75
CA GLU A 164 -7.38 16.23 16.02
C GLU A 164 -6.11 15.54 15.50
N HIS A 165 -6.01 14.19 15.59
CA HIS A 165 -4.90 13.44 14.98
C HIS A 165 -4.91 13.58 13.46
N MET A 166 -6.08 13.47 12.84
CA MET A 166 -6.23 13.58 11.39
C MET A 166 -5.93 15.00 10.90
N ASP A 167 -6.40 16.03 11.62
CA ASP A 167 -6.16 17.43 11.31
C ASP A 167 -4.67 17.79 11.44
N LEU A 168 -3.98 17.28 12.47
CA LEU A 168 -2.55 17.43 12.64
C LEU A 168 -1.79 16.83 11.46
N CYS A 169 -2.13 15.61 11.05
CA CYS A 169 -1.51 14.99 9.88
C CYS A 169 -1.76 15.79 8.60
N ALA A 170 -2.99 16.29 8.40
CA ALA A 170 -3.34 17.11 7.23
C ALA A 170 -2.55 18.42 7.20
N GLU A 171 -2.37 19.08 8.35
CA GLU A 171 -1.57 20.31 8.46
C GLU A 171 -0.11 20.06 8.05
N TYR A 172 0.52 19.01 8.56
CA TYR A 172 1.89 18.65 8.18
C TYR A 172 2.02 18.28 6.71
N CYS A 173 1.07 17.51 6.16
CA CYS A 173 1.03 17.22 4.73
C CYS A 173 0.96 18.51 3.90
N HIS A 174 0.11 19.45 4.30
CA HIS A 174 0.02 20.76 3.62
C HIS A 174 1.33 21.55 3.71
N GLN A 175 1.99 21.57 4.87
CA GLN A 175 3.30 22.22 5.04
C GLN A 175 4.39 21.62 4.13
N MET A 176 4.30 20.32 3.80
CA MET A 176 5.19 19.63 2.85
C MET A 176 4.75 19.78 1.39
N GLY A 177 3.70 20.57 1.09
CA GLY A 177 3.16 20.73 -0.26
C GLY A 177 2.40 19.50 -0.77
N LEU A 178 1.95 18.63 0.12
CA LEU A 178 1.14 17.47 -0.21
C LEU A 178 -0.35 17.84 -0.16
N SER A 179 -1.11 17.40 -1.16
CA SER A 179 -2.57 17.58 -1.23
C SER A 179 -3.28 16.23 -1.19
N PRO A 180 -4.49 16.14 -0.58
CA PRO A 180 -5.25 14.91 -0.59
C PRO A 180 -5.67 14.57 -2.03
N TYR A 181 -5.55 13.31 -2.44
CA TYR A 181 -5.91 12.86 -3.78
C TYR A 181 -6.83 11.65 -3.83
N TYR A 182 -6.92 10.88 -2.74
CA TYR A 182 -7.94 9.86 -2.56
C TYR A 182 -8.26 9.66 -1.09
N LEU A 183 -9.45 9.16 -0.83
CA LEU A 183 -9.89 8.77 0.50
C LEU A 183 -10.77 7.51 0.42
N TYR A 184 -10.76 6.71 1.47
CA TYR A 184 -11.67 5.59 1.59
C TYR A 184 -11.93 5.22 3.05
N ARG A 185 -13.11 4.65 3.31
CA ARG A 185 -13.51 4.20 4.64
C ARG A 185 -13.70 2.68 4.66
N GLN A 186 -13.24 2.03 5.72
CA GLN A 186 -13.49 0.63 6.00
C GLN A 186 -14.40 0.48 7.21
N LYS A 187 -15.11 -0.66 7.32
CA LYS A 187 -15.87 -0.98 8.52
C LYS A 187 -14.94 -1.26 9.71
N GLY A 188 -15.29 -0.78 10.91
CA GLY A 188 -14.55 -1.07 12.14
C GLY A 188 -13.25 -0.29 12.32
N MET A 189 -13.16 0.91 11.75
CA MET A 189 -12.02 1.81 11.95
C MET A 189 -12.13 2.56 13.27
N ALA A 190 -10.98 2.74 13.94
CA ALA A 190 -10.88 3.54 15.15
C ALA A 190 -11.35 4.98 14.88
N GLY A 191 -12.21 5.50 15.77
CA GLY A 191 -12.78 6.84 15.63
C GLY A 191 -13.72 7.03 14.43
N ASN A 192 -14.04 5.96 13.67
CA ASN A 192 -14.83 6.02 12.43
C ASN A 192 -14.24 6.99 11.37
N MET A 193 -12.90 7.19 11.40
CA MET A 193 -12.17 8.08 10.51
C MET A 193 -11.90 7.45 9.15
N GLU A 194 -11.52 8.27 8.18
CA GLU A 194 -11.17 7.83 6.82
C GLU A 194 -9.67 7.57 6.69
N ASN A 195 -9.30 6.74 5.70
CA ASN A 195 -7.93 6.68 5.20
C ASN A 195 -7.78 7.73 4.11
N VAL A 196 -6.71 8.50 4.18
CA VAL A 196 -6.48 9.60 3.23
C VAL A 196 -5.07 9.49 2.65
N GLY A 197 -4.96 9.52 1.33
CA GLY A 197 -3.69 9.61 0.63
C GLY A 197 -3.40 11.05 0.23
N TYR A 198 -2.20 11.53 0.57
CA TYR A 198 -1.68 12.84 0.23
C TYR A 198 -0.49 12.69 -0.73
N ALA A 199 -0.37 13.59 -1.71
CA ALA A 199 0.71 13.56 -2.68
C ALA A 199 1.16 14.97 -3.09
N LYS A 200 2.44 15.10 -3.45
CA LYS A 200 2.94 16.28 -4.16
C LYS A 200 2.33 16.36 -5.56
N PRO A 201 2.26 17.54 -6.17
CA PRO A 201 1.78 17.69 -7.54
C PRO A 201 2.49 16.73 -8.51
N GLY A 202 1.71 15.98 -9.30
CA GLY A 202 2.22 15.01 -10.26
C GLY A 202 2.77 13.69 -9.66
N LYS A 203 2.64 13.46 -8.35
CA LYS A 203 3.13 12.25 -7.66
C LYS A 203 2.02 11.37 -7.11
N ALA A 204 0.74 11.71 -7.33
CA ALA A 204 -0.40 10.89 -6.89
C ALA A 204 -0.30 9.46 -7.42
N GLY A 205 -0.63 8.49 -6.59
CA GLY A 205 -0.61 7.08 -6.97
C GLY A 205 -1.74 6.76 -7.95
N VAL A 206 -1.39 6.51 -9.20
CA VAL A 206 -2.35 6.23 -10.29
C VAL A 206 -3.19 5.00 -9.96
N TYR A 207 -2.55 3.92 -9.48
CA TYR A 207 -3.26 2.71 -9.09
C TYR A 207 -4.32 2.99 -8.01
N ASN A 208 -4.01 3.83 -7.01
CA ASN A 208 -4.93 4.16 -5.94
C ASN A 208 -6.17 4.87 -6.46
N VAL A 209 -6.01 5.81 -7.39
CA VAL A 209 -7.12 6.49 -8.04
C VAL A 209 -7.95 5.51 -8.86
N LEU A 210 -7.32 4.69 -9.70
CA LEU A 210 -8.01 3.75 -10.59
C LEU A 210 -8.83 2.70 -9.84
N ILE A 211 -8.33 2.20 -8.69
CA ILE A 211 -9.06 1.21 -7.88
C ILE A 211 -10.28 1.83 -7.19
N MET A 212 -10.19 3.09 -6.77
CA MET A 212 -11.29 3.82 -6.12
C MET A 212 -12.38 4.24 -7.10
N GLU A 213 -12.00 4.70 -8.29
CA GLU A 213 -12.94 5.14 -9.33
C GLU A 213 -13.76 4.01 -9.95
N GLU A 214 -13.34 2.76 -9.80
CA GLU A 214 -13.99 1.55 -10.34
C GLU A 214 -14.32 1.63 -11.85
N ARG A 215 -13.54 2.38 -12.61
CA ARG A 215 -13.73 2.59 -14.05
C ARG A 215 -12.86 1.70 -14.94
N GLN A 216 -11.89 1.01 -14.36
CA GLN A 216 -10.98 0.16 -15.10
C GLN A 216 -10.98 -1.28 -14.59
N THR A 217 -10.83 -2.20 -15.52
CA THR A 217 -10.61 -3.61 -15.23
C THR A 217 -9.24 -3.79 -14.56
N ILE A 218 -9.22 -4.55 -13.48
CA ILE A 218 -8.01 -4.91 -12.73
C ILE A 218 -7.81 -6.42 -12.84
N VAL A 219 -6.73 -6.85 -13.47
CA VAL A 219 -6.31 -8.26 -13.51
C VAL A 219 -5.35 -8.50 -12.35
N ALA A 220 -5.75 -9.33 -11.40
CA ALA A 220 -4.99 -9.58 -10.18
C ALA A 220 -4.42 -11.00 -10.15
N CYS A 221 -3.13 -11.10 -9.80
CA CYS A 221 -2.40 -12.35 -9.61
C CYS A 221 -1.96 -12.47 -8.14
N GLY A 222 -1.81 -13.71 -7.67
CA GLY A 222 -1.40 -14.00 -6.29
C GLY A 222 -2.53 -14.55 -5.43
N ALA A 223 -2.17 -15.18 -4.31
CA ALA A 223 -3.12 -15.72 -3.35
C ALA A 223 -3.95 -14.59 -2.73
N GLY A 224 -5.27 -14.79 -2.64
CA GLY A 224 -6.22 -13.81 -2.09
C GLY A 224 -6.45 -12.57 -2.96
N ALA A 225 -5.85 -12.47 -4.14
CA ALA A 225 -6.05 -11.36 -5.04
C ALA A 225 -7.40 -11.44 -5.75
N SER A 226 -8.02 -10.28 -6.00
CA SER A 226 -9.33 -10.15 -6.65
C SER A 226 -9.18 -9.49 -8.02
N THR A 227 -9.49 -10.23 -9.07
CA THR A 227 -9.66 -9.67 -10.41
C THR A 227 -11.03 -9.00 -10.50
N LYS A 228 -11.08 -7.78 -11.01
CA LYS A 228 -12.29 -6.97 -11.17
C LYS A 228 -12.45 -6.63 -12.64
N ARG A 229 -13.47 -7.18 -13.31
CA ARG A 229 -13.84 -6.78 -14.66
C ARG A 229 -14.86 -5.66 -14.58
N VAL A 230 -14.58 -4.55 -15.21
CA VAL A 230 -15.47 -3.40 -15.37
C VAL A 230 -15.97 -3.41 -16.80
N TRP A 231 -17.27 -3.42 -16.97
CA TRP A 231 -17.90 -3.41 -18.29
C TRP A 231 -17.89 -2.00 -18.87
N PRO A 232 -17.59 -1.85 -20.18
CA PRO A 232 -17.43 -0.52 -20.78
C PRO A 232 -18.74 0.28 -20.87
N GLN A 233 -19.88 -0.38 -20.96
CA GLN A 233 -21.18 0.30 -21.02
C GLN A 233 -21.62 0.76 -19.64
N PRO A 234 -21.86 2.06 -19.43
CA PRO A 234 -22.40 2.56 -18.18
C PRO A 234 -23.88 2.18 -18.01
N ASN A 235 -24.30 2.01 -16.77
CA ASN A 235 -25.68 1.93 -16.37
C ASN A 235 -26.37 3.29 -16.54
N ALA A 236 -27.69 3.35 -16.37
CA ALA A 236 -28.47 4.58 -16.46
C ALA A 236 -28.08 5.65 -15.42
N ASP A 237 -27.50 5.24 -14.30
CA ASP A 237 -26.98 6.10 -13.22
C ASP A 237 -25.51 6.50 -13.39
N GLY A 238 -24.88 6.11 -14.51
CA GLY A 238 -23.48 6.39 -14.80
C GLY A 238 -22.47 5.45 -14.12
N THR A 239 -22.93 4.49 -13.32
CA THR A 239 -22.10 3.41 -12.77
C THR A 239 -21.79 2.35 -13.82
N HIS A 240 -20.82 1.48 -13.57
CA HIS A 240 -20.50 0.36 -14.44
C HIS A 240 -20.84 -0.98 -13.78
N ARG A 241 -21.29 -1.94 -14.59
CA ARG A 241 -21.39 -3.34 -14.14
C ARG A 241 -20.00 -3.84 -13.79
N ILE A 242 -19.85 -4.44 -12.60
CA ILE A 242 -18.58 -4.96 -12.11
C ILE A 242 -18.77 -6.42 -11.73
N GLU A 243 -17.86 -7.25 -12.23
CA GLU A 243 -17.77 -8.66 -11.88
C GLU A 243 -16.42 -8.97 -11.26
N ARG A 244 -16.37 -9.87 -10.30
CA ARG A 244 -15.16 -10.22 -9.55
C ARG A 244 -14.86 -11.71 -9.66
N CYS A 245 -13.57 -12.02 -9.75
CA CYS A 245 -13.02 -13.36 -9.67
C CYS A 245 -11.93 -13.39 -8.61
N GLU A 246 -12.22 -14.10 -7.52
CA GLU A 246 -11.33 -14.20 -6.36
C GLU A 246 -10.39 -15.38 -6.48
N ASN A 247 -9.11 -15.18 -6.21
CA ASN A 247 -8.18 -16.26 -5.97
C ASN A 247 -8.33 -16.79 -4.55
N VAL A 248 -8.04 -18.08 -4.34
CA VAL A 248 -8.00 -18.64 -2.98
C VAL A 248 -6.97 -17.92 -2.12
N LYS A 249 -7.29 -17.72 -0.83
CA LYS A 249 -6.45 -16.92 0.09
C LYS A 249 -5.23 -17.67 0.61
N ASP A 250 -5.36 -18.97 0.82
CA ASP A 250 -4.25 -19.81 1.28
C ASP A 250 -3.22 -19.99 0.16
N VAL A 251 -1.96 -19.70 0.44
CA VAL A 251 -0.86 -19.76 -0.54
C VAL A 251 -0.64 -21.17 -1.07
N GLY A 252 -0.69 -22.18 -0.20
CA GLY A 252 -0.50 -23.58 -0.59
C GLY A 252 -1.62 -24.09 -1.51
N LEU A 253 -2.87 -23.72 -1.19
CA LEU A 253 -4.02 -24.02 -2.03
C LEU A 253 -3.98 -23.24 -3.35
N TYR A 254 -3.54 -21.97 -3.32
CA TYR A 254 -3.37 -21.18 -4.54
C TYR A 254 -2.39 -21.85 -5.51
N MET A 255 -1.24 -22.28 -5.01
CA MET A 255 -0.25 -23.00 -5.82
C MET A 255 -0.79 -24.31 -6.39
N LYS A 256 -1.49 -25.11 -5.57
CA LYS A 256 -2.09 -26.39 -6.00
C LYS A 256 -3.22 -26.23 -7.00
N ARG A 257 -3.95 -25.11 -6.97
CA ARG A 257 -5.14 -24.85 -7.79
C ARG A 257 -4.90 -23.72 -8.80
N ILE A 258 -3.66 -23.50 -9.22
CA ILE A 258 -3.31 -22.38 -10.11
C ILE A 258 -4.05 -22.45 -11.45
N ASP A 259 -4.20 -23.63 -12.02
CA ASP A 259 -4.89 -23.83 -13.30
C ASP A 259 -6.39 -23.48 -13.18
N GLU A 260 -7.00 -23.82 -12.04
CA GLU A 260 -8.40 -23.42 -11.75
C GLU A 260 -8.51 -21.89 -11.62
N MET A 261 -7.57 -21.21 -10.96
CA MET A 261 -7.57 -19.75 -10.84
C MET A 261 -7.41 -19.08 -12.22
N ILE A 262 -6.63 -19.69 -13.10
CA ILE A 262 -6.48 -19.22 -14.49
C ILE A 262 -7.80 -19.43 -15.25
N ALA A 263 -8.40 -20.63 -15.19
CA ALA A 263 -9.63 -20.95 -15.86
C ALA A 263 -10.80 -20.02 -15.44
N ARG A 264 -10.94 -19.72 -14.16
CA ARG A 264 -11.94 -18.77 -13.65
C ARG A 264 -11.78 -17.38 -14.27
N LYS A 265 -10.54 -16.89 -14.41
CA LYS A 265 -10.30 -15.59 -15.06
C LYS A 265 -10.61 -15.64 -16.56
N GLN A 266 -10.22 -16.72 -17.25
CA GLN A 266 -10.57 -16.92 -18.66
C GLN A 266 -12.08 -16.91 -18.85
N GLN A 267 -12.84 -17.60 -17.98
CA GLN A 267 -14.29 -17.57 -18.00
C GLN A 267 -14.82 -16.15 -17.81
N LEU A 268 -14.34 -15.41 -16.79
CA LEU A 268 -14.77 -14.04 -16.53
C LEU A 268 -14.59 -13.15 -17.77
N PHE A 269 -13.53 -13.33 -18.55
CA PHE A 269 -13.24 -12.51 -19.74
C PHE A 269 -13.84 -13.06 -21.05
N SER A 270 -14.33 -14.31 -21.09
CA SER A 270 -14.96 -14.90 -22.27
C SER A 270 -16.45 -14.53 -22.39
N GLU A 271 -17.12 -14.13 -21.32
CA GLU A 271 -18.50 -13.65 -21.35
C GLU A 271 -18.58 -12.33 -22.16
N LYS A 272 -19.51 -12.29 -23.13
CA LYS A 272 -19.72 -11.14 -24.03
C LYS A 272 -20.70 -10.14 -23.45
#